data_288574dd9edb71028118dbb55f653d07
#
_entry.id   288574dd9edb71028118dbb55f653d07
#
_cell.length_a   1.000
_cell.length_b   1.000
_cell.length_c   1.000
_cell.angle_alpha   90.00
_cell.angle_beta   90.00
_cell.angle_gamma   90.00
#
_symmetry.space_group_name_H-M   'P 1'
#
loop_
_entity.id
_entity.type
_entity.pdbx_description
1 polymer ?
#
loop_
_entity_poly.entity_id
_entity_poly.type
_entity_poly.pdbx_seq_one_letter_code
_entity_poly.pdbx_strand_id
1 'polypeptide(L)'
;MIKSILKAFSIAFVSISLTLISTVSSAEITINWPSIWVGKDSKTTVINELVSEFNAANKGQIKVVIEAQTDYDIYAQKLTAMIATGKLPDVFTVGTELMDALYRSGKGMNLASHIGSDSHWNDVYPDNALESNMKDGKIFALPYELFVTPVTYNKKLLKNAGYDEFPDNYADFFKMCQAVTETGKVCTSQMTGKNAWTSMLWYSQALASVGGPDIYEKGLDDPAYVKAFEIMREMYNYTTSDAIGADAGVSGGHFLNERTAVFMNGPWFIARYTSDGIPGLHENIGVAPAPMVSGGKGGPGGYVGGRQSSLAAGKQSDPKKEEAVVKFLKWLTTPDNVARLSYSSGAMFIVKADLPDDMDRLFTEMNAQIGEAPYVAPIFLNGIGSLPISNEFPQALSALVLDEVTPEGAVQMLKDAQ
;
A
#
# COMPACT_ATOMS: atom_id res chain seq x y z
N MET A 1 41.93 -79.70 -62.01
CA MET A 1 41.78 -80.46 -60.73
C MET A 1 42.06 -79.46 -59.60
N ILE A 2 41.22 -79.36 -58.70
CA ILE A 2 41.24 -78.78 -57.39
C ILE A 2 40.11 -77.72 -57.23
N LYS A 3 39.14 -78.16 -56.44
CA LYS A 3 37.99 -77.41 -56.02
C LYS A 3 38.34 -76.39 -54.87
N SER A 4 38.03 -75.14 -55.00
CA SER A 4 38.10 -74.19 -53.91
C SER A 4 36.74 -73.99 -53.26
N ILE A 5 36.70 -74.07 -51.94
CA ILE A 5 35.52 -73.93 -51.08
C ILE A 5 35.49 -72.43 -50.66
N LEU A 6 34.43 -71.72 -51.08
CA LEU A 6 34.13 -70.39 -50.55
C LEU A 6 33.30 -70.53 -49.25
N LYS A 7 33.84 -70.05 -48.15
CA LYS A 7 33.08 -69.85 -46.92
C LYS A 7 32.49 -68.43 -46.94
N ALA A 8 31.18 -68.31 -46.95
CA ALA A 8 30.47 -67.08 -46.80
C ALA A 8 30.47 -66.66 -45.30
N PHE A 9 30.99 -65.47 -45.00
CA PHE A 9 30.84 -64.86 -43.71
C PHE A 9 29.66 -63.91 -43.80
N SER A 10 28.56 -64.18 -43.08
CA SER A 10 27.43 -63.31 -42.90
C SER A 10 27.76 -62.30 -41.75
N ILE A 11 28.00 -61.08 -42.07
CA ILE A 11 28.09 -59.97 -41.11
C ILE A 11 26.68 -59.46 -40.85
N ALA A 12 26.17 -59.77 -39.67
CA ALA A 12 24.94 -59.19 -39.20
C ALA A 12 25.18 -57.70 -38.73
N PHE A 13 24.68 -56.72 -39.49
CA PHE A 13 24.66 -55.30 -39.08
C PHE A 13 23.54 -55.15 -38.07
N VAL A 14 23.86 -55.01 -36.78
CA VAL A 14 22.94 -54.56 -35.75
C VAL A 14 22.88 -53.03 -35.81
N SER A 15 21.84 -52.51 -36.44
CA SER A 15 21.55 -51.09 -36.45
C SER A 15 20.99 -50.67 -35.08
N ILE A 16 21.81 -50.11 -34.21
CA ILE A 16 21.37 -49.46 -32.98
C ILE A 16 20.80 -48.12 -33.37
N SER A 17 19.47 -48.01 -33.47
CA SER A 17 18.78 -46.74 -33.60
C SER A 17 18.87 -45.98 -32.26
N LEU A 18 19.82 -45.06 -32.12
CA LEU A 18 19.83 -44.10 -31.03
C LEU A 18 18.66 -43.11 -31.29
N THR A 19 17.55 -43.35 -30.61
CA THR A 19 16.49 -42.36 -30.51
C THR A 19 17.02 -41.18 -29.64
N LEU A 20 17.51 -40.14 -30.29
CA LEU A 20 17.76 -38.84 -29.65
C LEU A 20 16.38 -38.32 -29.19
N ILE A 21 16.08 -38.53 -27.90
CA ILE A 21 15.01 -37.81 -27.23
C ILE A 21 15.50 -36.36 -27.13
N SER A 22 15.17 -35.56 -28.14
CA SER A 22 15.32 -34.10 -28.06
C SER A 22 14.40 -33.63 -26.95
N THR A 23 14.94 -33.45 -25.76
CA THR A 23 14.26 -32.65 -24.73
C THR A 23 14.13 -31.25 -25.30
N VAL A 24 12.96 -30.95 -25.83
CA VAL A 24 12.59 -29.55 -26.16
C VAL A 24 12.62 -28.81 -24.83
N SER A 25 13.77 -28.20 -24.52
CA SER A 25 13.86 -27.25 -23.44
C SER A 25 12.94 -26.08 -23.83
N SER A 26 11.75 -26.04 -23.23
CA SER A 26 10.90 -24.85 -23.33
C SER A 26 11.70 -23.69 -22.77
N ALA A 27 11.75 -22.58 -23.52
CA ALA A 27 12.41 -21.38 -23.02
C ALA A 27 11.78 -20.97 -21.68
N GLU A 28 12.62 -20.59 -20.72
CA GLU A 28 12.18 -20.14 -19.40
C GLU A 28 11.24 -18.92 -19.54
N ILE A 29 10.06 -19.01 -18.94
CA ILE A 29 9.07 -17.93 -18.98
C ILE A 29 9.49 -16.84 -18.01
N THR A 30 9.71 -15.62 -18.51
CA THR A 30 10.02 -14.46 -17.67
C THR A 30 8.74 -13.68 -17.34
N ILE A 31 8.55 -13.41 -16.05
CA ILE A 31 7.49 -12.54 -15.49
C ILE A 31 8.14 -11.24 -15.03
N ASN A 32 7.74 -10.11 -15.60
CA ASN A 32 8.22 -8.79 -15.21
C ASN A 32 7.25 -8.16 -14.19
N TRP A 33 7.80 -7.76 -13.05
CA TRP A 33 7.05 -7.14 -11.96
C TRP A 33 7.68 -5.82 -11.54
N PRO A 34 7.26 -4.67 -12.09
CA PRO A 34 7.57 -3.37 -11.50
C PRO A 34 6.83 -3.26 -10.16
N SER A 35 7.58 -3.11 -9.07
CA SER A 35 7.04 -3.16 -7.72
C SER A 35 7.46 -1.95 -6.90
N ILE A 36 6.48 -1.34 -6.21
CA ILE A 36 6.70 -0.31 -5.20
C ILE A 36 7.15 -0.88 -3.85
N TRP A 37 7.05 -2.20 -3.65
CA TRP A 37 7.38 -2.90 -2.40
C TRP A 37 8.85 -3.31 -2.28
N VAL A 38 9.70 -2.87 -3.23
CA VAL A 38 11.14 -3.08 -3.19
C VAL A 38 11.90 -1.76 -3.32
N GLY A 39 13.13 -1.73 -2.85
CA GLY A 39 13.97 -0.54 -2.81
C GLY A 39 14.00 0.08 -1.42
N LYS A 40 13.20 1.11 -1.14
CA LYS A 40 13.14 1.79 0.17
C LYS A 40 11.93 1.38 1.02
N ASP A 41 11.11 0.46 0.55
CA ASP A 41 9.90 -0.02 1.24
C ASP A 41 10.27 -1.02 2.34
N SER A 42 9.49 -1.06 3.43
CA SER A 42 9.69 -2.00 4.55
C SER A 42 9.54 -3.47 4.15
N LYS A 43 8.82 -3.76 3.08
CA LYS A 43 8.62 -5.11 2.55
C LYS A 43 9.77 -5.63 1.68
N THR A 44 10.77 -4.78 1.38
CA THR A 44 11.85 -5.09 0.41
C THR A 44 12.53 -6.42 0.66
N THR A 45 12.94 -6.70 1.89
CA THR A 45 13.68 -7.91 2.26
C THR A 45 12.85 -9.15 1.96
N VAL A 46 11.63 -9.22 2.49
CA VAL A 46 10.76 -10.39 2.35
C VAL A 46 10.27 -10.58 0.92
N ILE A 47 9.95 -9.51 0.20
CA ILE A 47 9.57 -9.62 -1.22
C ILE A 47 10.71 -10.23 -2.05
N ASN A 48 11.95 -9.79 -1.81
CA ASN A 48 13.11 -10.37 -2.51
C ASN A 48 13.33 -11.85 -2.14
N GLU A 49 13.15 -12.24 -0.88
CA GLU A 49 13.20 -13.62 -0.43
C GLU A 49 12.12 -14.46 -1.12
N LEU A 50 10.86 -14.03 -1.07
CA LEU A 50 9.73 -14.73 -1.69
C LEU A 50 9.94 -14.95 -3.19
N VAL A 51 10.47 -13.95 -3.90
CA VAL A 51 10.78 -14.09 -5.33
C VAL A 51 11.97 -15.00 -5.56
N SER A 52 12.99 -14.96 -4.72
CA SER A 52 14.13 -15.86 -4.80
C SER A 52 13.70 -17.33 -4.60
N GLU A 53 12.86 -17.60 -3.60
CA GLU A 53 12.29 -18.91 -3.32
C GLU A 53 11.41 -19.41 -4.47
N PHE A 54 10.52 -18.54 -4.99
CA PHE A 54 9.70 -18.86 -6.15
C PHE A 54 10.55 -19.23 -7.38
N ASN A 55 11.58 -18.42 -7.68
CA ASN A 55 12.48 -18.65 -8.79
C ASN A 55 13.29 -19.94 -8.61
N ALA A 56 13.73 -20.25 -7.40
CA ALA A 56 14.45 -21.50 -7.09
C ALA A 56 13.54 -22.71 -7.29
N ALA A 57 12.29 -22.67 -6.82
CA ALA A 57 11.31 -23.73 -6.96
C ALA A 57 10.86 -23.95 -8.42
N ASN A 58 11.01 -22.95 -9.29
CA ASN A 58 10.59 -22.99 -10.70
C ASN A 58 11.77 -22.88 -11.68
N LYS A 59 12.99 -23.18 -11.23
CA LYS A 59 14.22 -23.04 -12.02
C LYS A 59 14.10 -23.69 -13.40
N GLY A 60 14.46 -22.94 -14.44
CA GLY A 60 14.41 -23.37 -15.85
C GLY A 60 12.98 -23.41 -16.46
N GLN A 61 11.95 -23.09 -15.69
CA GLN A 61 10.56 -23.02 -16.16
C GLN A 61 10.01 -21.59 -16.09
N ILE A 62 10.10 -20.96 -14.92
CA ILE A 62 9.57 -19.61 -14.67
C ILE A 62 10.61 -18.79 -13.90
N LYS A 63 10.80 -17.55 -14.31
CA LYS A 63 11.66 -16.58 -13.64
C LYS A 63 10.91 -15.27 -13.45
N VAL A 64 10.75 -14.82 -12.22
CA VAL A 64 10.25 -13.49 -11.88
C VAL A 64 11.41 -12.51 -11.81
N VAL A 65 11.28 -11.38 -12.48
CA VAL A 65 12.21 -10.26 -12.45
C VAL A 65 11.50 -9.05 -11.87
N ILE A 66 12.00 -8.56 -10.73
CA ILE A 66 11.46 -7.38 -10.08
C ILE A 66 12.22 -6.15 -10.58
N GLU A 67 11.46 -5.10 -10.91
CA GLU A 67 11.98 -3.77 -11.18
C GLU A 67 11.52 -2.83 -10.04
N ALA A 68 12.46 -2.30 -9.25
CA ALA A 68 12.12 -1.41 -8.15
C ALA A 68 11.54 -0.08 -8.66
N GLN A 69 10.39 0.30 -8.09
CA GLN A 69 9.74 1.59 -8.31
C GLN A 69 9.76 2.35 -6.99
N THR A 70 10.76 3.21 -6.80
CA THR A 70 11.03 3.87 -5.51
C THR A 70 10.20 5.12 -5.27
N ASP A 71 9.43 5.57 -6.25
CA ASP A 71 8.56 6.75 -6.19
C ASP A 71 7.16 6.35 -6.64
N TYR A 72 6.19 6.43 -5.72
CA TYR A 72 4.82 6.03 -5.99
C TYR A 72 4.15 6.89 -7.06
N ASP A 73 4.35 8.20 -7.04
CA ASP A 73 3.67 9.09 -7.99
C ASP A 73 4.19 8.89 -9.41
N ILE A 74 5.51 8.71 -9.57
CA ILE A 74 6.13 8.35 -10.86
C ILE A 74 5.61 6.98 -11.34
N TYR A 75 5.51 6.02 -10.43
CA TYR A 75 4.95 4.71 -10.74
C TYR A 75 3.50 4.79 -11.20
N ALA A 76 2.64 5.53 -10.48
CA ALA A 76 1.23 5.71 -10.82
C ALA A 76 1.07 6.40 -12.19
N GLN A 77 1.89 7.41 -12.51
CA GLN A 77 1.91 8.05 -13.83
C GLN A 77 2.31 7.08 -14.95
N LYS A 78 3.37 6.28 -14.74
CA LYS A 78 3.78 5.23 -15.69
C LYS A 78 2.67 4.22 -15.90
N LEU A 79 2.04 3.75 -14.81
CA LEU A 79 0.96 2.77 -14.87
C LEU A 79 -0.26 3.34 -15.60
N THR A 80 -0.61 4.60 -15.39
CA THR A 80 -1.66 5.31 -16.14
C THR A 80 -1.40 5.27 -17.66
N ALA A 81 -0.17 5.59 -18.07
CA ALA A 81 0.22 5.52 -19.47
C ALA A 81 0.20 4.09 -20.03
N MET A 82 0.61 3.10 -19.23
CA MET A 82 0.56 1.68 -19.62
C MET A 82 -0.87 1.18 -19.76
N ILE A 83 -1.79 1.59 -18.87
CA ILE A 83 -3.22 1.29 -18.98
C ILE A 83 -3.79 1.87 -20.27
N ALA A 84 -3.52 3.14 -20.55
CA ALA A 84 -4.02 3.84 -21.74
C ALA A 84 -3.52 3.19 -23.06
N THR A 85 -2.25 2.77 -23.09
CA THR A 85 -1.64 2.14 -24.27
C THR A 85 -1.86 0.64 -24.36
N GLY A 86 -2.40 0.00 -23.32
CA GLY A 86 -2.60 -1.44 -23.23
C GLY A 86 -1.30 -2.25 -23.10
N LYS A 87 -0.20 -1.61 -22.71
CA LYS A 87 1.11 -2.25 -22.49
C LYS A 87 1.36 -2.48 -21.01
N LEU A 88 0.45 -3.24 -20.37
CA LEU A 88 0.54 -3.56 -18.96
C LEU A 88 1.71 -4.52 -18.67
N PRO A 89 2.34 -4.42 -17.49
CA PRO A 89 3.30 -5.41 -17.01
C PRO A 89 2.64 -6.78 -16.79
N ASP A 90 3.46 -7.82 -16.67
CA ASP A 90 2.95 -9.17 -16.40
C ASP A 90 2.26 -9.25 -15.04
N VAL A 91 2.88 -8.66 -14.00
CA VAL A 91 2.31 -8.46 -12.66
C VAL A 91 2.58 -7.02 -12.25
N PHE A 92 1.65 -6.40 -11.55
CA PHE A 92 1.80 -5.05 -11.01
C PHE A 92 0.86 -4.81 -9.83
N THR A 93 1.18 -3.81 -9.02
CA THR A 93 0.27 -3.29 -8.00
C THR A 93 -0.53 -2.12 -8.56
N VAL A 94 -1.80 -2.03 -8.19
CA VAL A 94 -2.68 -0.93 -8.60
C VAL A 94 -3.41 -0.37 -7.39
N GLY A 95 -3.35 0.93 -7.23
CA GLY A 95 -4.12 1.68 -6.23
C GLY A 95 -5.59 1.82 -6.64
N THR A 96 -6.43 2.15 -5.66
CA THR A 96 -7.88 2.30 -5.88
C THR A 96 -8.22 3.39 -6.90
N GLU A 97 -7.41 4.43 -6.99
CA GLU A 97 -7.55 5.57 -7.90
C GLU A 97 -7.43 5.20 -9.39
N LEU A 98 -6.73 4.11 -9.70
CA LEU A 98 -6.54 3.63 -11.09
C LEU A 98 -7.43 2.44 -11.46
N MET A 99 -8.19 1.89 -10.51
CA MET A 99 -9.02 0.70 -10.73
C MET A 99 -10.03 0.89 -11.85
N ASP A 100 -10.75 2.00 -11.87
CA ASP A 100 -11.74 2.30 -12.91
C ASP A 100 -11.11 2.41 -14.30
N ALA A 101 -9.94 3.03 -14.42
CA ALA A 101 -9.20 3.12 -15.68
C ALA A 101 -8.75 1.73 -16.15
N LEU A 102 -8.27 0.88 -15.24
CA LEU A 102 -7.89 -0.50 -15.54
C LEU A 102 -9.09 -1.29 -16.09
N TYR A 103 -10.26 -1.23 -15.43
CA TYR A 103 -11.46 -1.92 -15.88
C TYR A 103 -11.95 -1.42 -17.24
N ARG A 104 -12.02 -0.10 -17.46
CA ARG A 104 -12.41 0.49 -18.74
C ARG A 104 -11.47 0.12 -19.87
N SER A 105 -10.18 -0.05 -19.59
CA SER A 105 -9.19 -0.43 -20.62
C SER A 105 -9.44 -1.83 -21.19
N GLY A 106 -10.01 -2.74 -20.40
CA GLY A 106 -10.18 -4.15 -20.74
C GLY A 106 -8.87 -4.89 -20.99
N LYS A 107 -7.72 -4.33 -20.55
CA LYS A 107 -6.38 -4.88 -20.80
C LYS A 107 -5.83 -5.68 -19.61
N GLY A 108 -6.47 -5.62 -18.43
CA GLY A 108 -6.17 -6.49 -17.31
C GLY A 108 -6.49 -7.95 -17.63
N MET A 109 -5.75 -8.87 -17.03
CA MET A 109 -6.06 -10.30 -17.04
C MET A 109 -7.29 -10.54 -16.15
N ASN A 110 -8.29 -11.24 -16.65
CA ASN A 110 -9.46 -11.60 -15.86
C ASN A 110 -9.14 -12.81 -14.97
N LEU A 111 -9.02 -12.58 -13.67
CA LEU A 111 -8.68 -13.59 -12.67
C LEU A 111 -9.90 -14.36 -12.14
N ALA A 112 -11.13 -13.93 -12.47
CA ALA A 112 -12.36 -14.52 -11.91
C ALA A 112 -12.48 -16.02 -12.20
N SER A 113 -12.16 -16.47 -13.43
CA SER A 113 -12.18 -17.88 -13.80
C SER A 113 -11.12 -18.72 -13.09
N HIS A 114 -9.93 -18.16 -12.88
CA HIS A 114 -8.83 -18.84 -12.20
C HIS A 114 -9.13 -19.04 -10.71
N ILE A 115 -9.73 -18.03 -10.06
CA ILE A 115 -10.15 -18.09 -8.64
C ILE A 115 -11.36 -19.03 -8.50
N GLY A 116 -12.36 -18.88 -9.37
CA GLY A 116 -13.58 -19.72 -9.32
C GLY A 116 -13.34 -21.19 -9.59
N SER A 117 -12.26 -21.54 -10.29
CA SER A 117 -11.84 -22.92 -10.51
C SER A 117 -10.91 -23.50 -9.43
N ASP A 118 -10.48 -22.69 -8.47
CA ASP A 118 -9.56 -23.06 -7.40
C ASP A 118 -10.13 -22.64 -6.04
N SER A 119 -10.85 -23.55 -5.39
CA SER A 119 -11.47 -23.29 -4.08
C SER A 119 -10.43 -22.90 -3.02
N HIS A 120 -9.23 -23.52 -3.03
CA HIS A 120 -8.19 -23.18 -2.07
C HIS A 120 -7.71 -21.75 -2.23
N TRP A 121 -7.60 -21.26 -3.47
CA TRP A 121 -7.21 -19.87 -3.70
C TRP A 121 -8.34 -18.89 -3.35
N ASN A 122 -9.59 -19.27 -3.60
CA ASN A 122 -10.74 -18.48 -3.19
C ASN A 122 -10.85 -18.37 -1.66
N ASP A 123 -10.65 -19.47 -0.95
CA ASP A 123 -10.85 -19.59 0.50
C ASP A 123 -9.84 -18.79 1.33
N VAL A 124 -8.70 -18.38 0.74
CA VAL A 124 -7.75 -17.50 1.44
C VAL A 124 -8.26 -16.06 1.60
N TYR A 125 -9.29 -15.69 0.87
CA TYR A 125 -9.94 -14.38 1.00
C TYR A 125 -11.11 -14.43 2.00
N PRO A 126 -11.34 -13.38 2.79
CA PRO A 126 -12.58 -13.22 3.56
C PRO A 126 -13.80 -13.18 2.64
N ASP A 127 -14.95 -13.51 3.19
CA ASP A 127 -16.24 -13.42 2.48
C ASP A 127 -16.43 -12.00 1.90
N ASN A 128 -16.91 -11.91 0.67
CA ASN A 128 -17.15 -10.67 -0.08
C ASN A 128 -15.89 -9.82 -0.40
N ALA A 129 -14.68 -10.23 0.01
CA ALA A 129 -13.47 -9.45 -0.27
C ALA A 129 -13.19 -9.33 -1.78
N LEU A 130 -13.36 -10.42 -2.52
CA LEU A 130 -13.17 -10.43 -3.98
C LEU A 130 -14.28 -9.67 -4.72
N GLU A 131 -15.51 -9.67 -4.20
CA GLU A 131 -16.65 -8.96 -4.78
C GLU A 131 -16.40 -7.46 -4.86
N SER A 132 -15.68 -6.92 -3.89
CA SER A 132 -15.35 -5.50 -3.83
C SER A 132 -14.47 -5.01 -5.01
N ASN A 133 -13.74 -5.93 -5.67
CA ASN A 133 -12.98 -5.68 -6.89
C ASN A 133 -13.63 -6.30 -8.13
N MET A 134 -14.85 -6.84 -8.00
CA MET A 134 -15.56 -7.41 -9.15
C MET A 134 -16.36 -6.35 -9.88
N LYS A 135 -16.22 -6.29 -11.21
CA LYS A 135 -17.03 -5.44 -12.09
C LYS A 135 -17.46 -6.25 -13.32
N ASP A 136 -18.75 -6.32 -13.57
CA ASP A 136 -19.34 -7.11 -14.68
C ASP A 136 -18.84 -8.58 -14.71
N GLY A 137 -18.76 -9.21 -13.53
CA GLY A 137 -18.29 -10.60 -13.38
C GLY A 137 -16.79 -10.80 -13.64
N LYS A 138 -16.01 -9.73 -13.73
CA LYS A 138 -14.55 -9.77 -13.94
C LYS A 138 -13.81 -9.29 -12.71
N ILE A 139 -12.64 -9.90 -12.45
CA ILE A 139 -11.68 -9.47 -11.42
C ILE A 139 -10.36 -9.22 -12.13
N PHE A 140 -9.97 -7.94 -12.32
CA PHE A 140 -8.70 -7.57 -12.94
C PHE A 140 -7.59 -7.32 -11.93
N ALA A 141 -7.94 -7.20 -10.66
CA ALA A 141 -7.01 -7.02 -9.56
C ALA A 141 -7.52 -7.73 -8.30
N LEU A 142 -6.64 -8.47 -7.64
CA LEU A 142 -6.89 -9.11 -6.36
C LEU A 142 -6.75 -8.08 -5.25
N PRO A 143 -7.73 -7.88 -4.37
CA PRO A 143 -7.52 -7.07 -3.19
C PRO A 143 -6.39 -7.68 -2.37
N TYR A 144 -5.44 -6.86 -1.92
CA TYR A 144 -4.25 -7.41 -1.27
C TYR A 144 -3.85 -6.66 -0.01
N GLU A 145 -3.39 -5.42 -0.10
CA GLU A 145 -2.95 -4.64 1.05
C GLU A 145 -4.06 -3.75 1.60
N LEU A 146 -4.22 -3.78 2.90
CA LEU A 146 -5.09 -2.92 3.69
C LEU A 146 -4.24 -1.92 4.47
N PHE A 147 -4.88 -0.87 4.94
CA PHE A 147 -4.30 -0.01 5.96
C PHE A 147 -5.37 0.65 6.81
N VAL A 148 -4.99 0.97 8.03
CA VAL A 148 -5.68 1.90 8.92
C VAL A 148 -4.59 2.79 9.50
N THR A 149 -4.85 4.08 9.66
CA THR A 149 -3.83 5.03 10.06
C THR A 149 -4.05 5.49 11.51
N PRO A 150 -3.34 4.92 12.47
CA PRO A 150 -3.28 5.47 13.82
C PRO A 150 -2.39 6.71 13.84
N VAL A 151 -2.56 7.50 14.88
CA VAL A 151 -1.52 8.44 15.29
C VAL A 151 -0.47 7.70 16.09
N THR A 152 0.78 7.90 15.74
CA THR A 152 1.92 7.48 16.56
C THR A 152 2.52 8.68 17.25
N TYR A 153 2.86 8.55 18.53
CA TYR A 153 3.41 9.64 19.32
C TYR A 153 4.59 9.18 20.19
N ASN A 154 5.52 10.08 20.43
CA ASN A 154 6.66 9.81 21.31
C ASN A 154 6.28 10.11 22.76
N LYS A 155 6.06 9.05 23.56
CA LYS A 155 5.69 9.13 24.98
C LYS A 155 6.67 9.97 25.82
N LYS A 156 7.98 9.88 25.52
CA LYS A 156 9.00 10.64 26.24
C LYS A 156 8.87 12.15 25.93
N LEU A 157 8.62 12.54 24.69
CA LEU A 157 8.47 13.94 24.32
C LEU A 157 7.17 14.52 24.88
N LEU A 158 6.07 13.77 24.85
CA LEU A 158 4.81 14.20 25.46
C LEU A 158 4.98 14.39 26.98
N LYS A 159 5.60 13.42 27.67
CA LYS A 159 5.85 13.51 29.10
C LYS A 159 6.71 14.72 29.47
N ASN A 160 7.73 15.04 28.67
CA ASN A 160 8.55 16.24 28.87
C ASN A 160 7.74 17.53 28.70
N ALA A 161 6.66 17.51 27.91
CA ALA A 161 5.71 18.60 27.75
C ALA A 161 4.56 18.58 28.77
N GLY A 162 4.58 17.65 29.75
CA GLY A 162 3.58 17.55 30.82
C GLY A 162 2.35 16.70 30.50
N TYR A 163 2.42 15.83 29.46
CA TYR A 163 1.32 14.95 29.05
C TYR A 163 1.71 13.48 29.24
N ASP A 164 0.93 12.75 30.01
CA ASP A 164 1.09 11.30 30.19
C ASP A 164 0.28 10.51 29.15
N GLU A 165 -0.79 11.11 28.59
CA GLU A 165 -1.69 10.50 27.59
C GLU A 165 -1.83 11.37 26.37
N PHE A 166 -2.17 10.74 25.24
CA PHE A 166 -2.44 11.46 23.99
C PHE A 166 -3.86 12.06 24.04
N PRO A 167 -4.05 13.34 23.66
CA PRO A 167 -5.35 14.00 23.70
C PRO A 167 -6.37 13.40 22.73
N ASP A 168 -7.62 13.28 23.14
CA ASP A 168 -8.72 12.72 22.39
C ASP A 168 -9.47 13.73 21.52
N ASN A 169 -9.21 15.04 21.68
CA ASN A 169 -9.83 16.10 20.93
C ASN A 169 -8.83 17.14 20.41
N TYR A 170 -9.17 17.83 19.30
CA TYR A 170 -8.26 18.78 18.66
C TYR A 170 -7.92 20.00 19.55
N ALA A 171 -8.84 20.47 20.40
CA ALA A 171 -8.55 21.61 21.26
C ALA A 171 -7.42 21.31 22.27
N ASP A 172 -7.45 20.15 22.89
CA ASP A 172 -6.41 19.72 23.82
C ASP A 172 -5.15 19.23 23.07
N PHE A 173 -5.31 18.68 21.87
CA PHE A 173 -4.18 18.36 20.98
C PHE A 173 -3.35 19.61 20.65
N PHE A 174 -3.97 20.72 20.29
CA PHE A 174 -3.24 21.96 20.00
C PHE A 174 -2.58 22.56 21.24
N LYS A 175 -3.20 22.44 22.43
CA LYS A 175 -2.53 22.81 23.69
C LYS A 175 -1.29 21.94 23.96
N MET A 176 -1.42 20.64 23.72
CA MET A 176 -0.27 19.73 23.81
C MET A 176 0.82 20.12 22.80
N CYS A 177 0.45 20.43 21.55
CA CYS A 177 1.41 20.87 20.53
C CYS A 177 2.14 22.15 20.96
N GLN A 178 1.45 23.12 21.55
CA GLN A 178 2.06 24.32 22.11
C GLN A 178 3.07 23.95 23.21
N ALA A 179 2.68 23.11 24.17
CA ALA A 179 3.55 22.68 25.26
C ALA A 179 4.79 21.91 24.73
N VAL A 180 4.63 21.07 23.72
CA VAL A 180 5.77 20.40 23.06
C VAL A 180 6.72 21.43 22.46
N THR A 181 6.20 22.48 21.81
CA THR A 181 7.02 23.54 21.20
C THR A 181 7.82 24.32 22.25
N GLU A 182 7.26 24.54 23.43
CA GLU A 182 7.94 25.18 24.58
C GLU A 182 9.13 24.35 25.11
N THR A 183 9.15 23.03 24.85
CA THR A 183 10.32 22.18 25.15
C THR A 183 11.45 22.29 24.12
N GLY A 184 11.27 23.05 23.04
CA GLY A 184 12.22 23.15 21.91
C GLY A 184 12.09 22.03 20.88
N LYS A 185 11.00 21.25 20.94
CA LYS A 185 10.64 20.25 19.93
C LYS A 185 9.51 20.74 19.03
N VAL A 186 9.28 20.10 17.89
CA VAL A 186 8.16 20.37 17.02
C VAL A 186 7.06 19.35 17.29
N CYS A 187 5.78 19.75 17.24
CA CYS A 187 4.71 18.81 17.55
C CYS A 187 4.53 17.78 16.46
N THR A 188 4.30 18.21 15.22
CA THR A 188 4.03 17.28 14.09
C THR A 188 5.05 17.43 12.98
N SER A 189 5.15 16.42 12.13
CA SER A 189 5.79 16.54 10.82
C SER A 189 4.79 16.19 9.73
N GLN A 190 4.72 17.05 8.73
CA GLN A 190 3.75 17.00 7.64
C GLN A 190 4.45 17.11 6.30
N MET A 191 3.70 16.98 5.21
CA MET A 191 4.19 17.19 3.85
C MET A 191 3.08 17.80 2.97
N THR A 192 3.45 18.70 2.08
CA THR A 192 2.55 19.16 1.01
C THR A 192 3.03 18.75 -0.37
N GLY A 193 4.27 18.27 -0.49
CA GLY A 193 4.80 17.78 -1.76
C GLY A 193 4.15 16.50 -2.24
N LYS A 194 4.25 16.24 -3.52
CA LYS A 194 3.68 15.06 -4.18
C LYS A 194 2.18 14.93 -3.90
N ASN A 195 1.74 13.78 -3.38
CA ASN A 195 0.33 13.53 -3.00
C ASN A 195 -0.03 14.04 -1.60
N ALA A 196 0.85 14.78 -0.93
CA ALA A 196 0.67 15.29 0.43
C ALA A 196 0.26 14.19 1.45
N TRP A 197 0.80 12.99 1.32
CA TRP A 197 0.32 11.77 1.99
C TRP A 197 0.02 11.95 3.48
N THR A 198 1.01 12.34 4.30
CA THR A 198 0.81 12.47 5.75
C THR A 198 -0.21 13.55 6.11
N SER A 199 -0.24 14.67 5.40
CA SER A 199 -1.23 15.72 5.59
C SER A 199 -2.62 15.29 5.12
N MET A 200 -2.71 14.53 4.04
CA MET A 200 -3.97 13.96 3.57
C MET A 200 -4.57 13.00 4.59
N LEU A 201 -3.76 12.22 5.30
CA LEU A 201 -4.23 11.34 6.37
C LEU A 201 -4.86 12.16 7.51
N TRP A 202 -4.17 13.21 7.98
CA TRP A 202 -4.70 14.12 8.98
C TRP A 202 -5.97 14.85 8.53
N TYR A 203 -5.98 15.33 7.29
CA TYR A 203 -7.16 15.94 6.69
C TYR A 203 -8.35 14.97 6.66
N SER A 204 -8.11 13.73 6.26
CA SER A 204 -9.14 12.70 6.19
C SER A 204 -9.74 12.39 7.57
N GLN A 205 -8.90 12.31 8.60
CA GLN A 205 -9.34 12.12 9.99
C GLN A 205 -10.17 13.32 10.48
N ALA A 206 -9.70 14.54 10.24
CA ALA A 206 -10.45 15.75 10.58
C ALA A 206 -11.81 15.78 9.86
N LEU A 207 -11.82 15.47 8.56
CA LEU A 207 -13.03 15.45 7.75
C LEU A 207 -14.04 14.40 8.24
N ALA A 208 -13.59 13.17 8.50
CA ALA A 208 -14.43 12.10 9.04
C ALA A 208 -14.93 12.45 10.46
N SER A 209 -14.10 13.06 11.29
CA SER A 209 -14.51 13.52 12.63
C SER A 209 -15.60 14.59 12.57
N VAL A 210 -15.49 15.57 11.68
CA VAL A 210 -16.49 16.65 11.52
C VAL A 210 -17.76 16.13 10.85
N GLY A 211 -17.64 15.48 9.69
CA GLY A 211 -18.74 15.18 8.78
C GLY A 211 -19.37 13.80 8.99
N GLY A 212 -18.69 12.92 9.71
CA GLY A 212 -19.03 11.50 9.86
C GLY A 212 -18.35 10.60 8.81
N PRO A 213 -18.41 9.25 8.98
CA PRO A 213 -17.76 8.29 8.08
C PRO A 213 -18.26 8.37 6.63
N ASP A 214 -19.50 8.82 6.42
CA ASP A 214 -20.15 8.88 5.10
C ASP A 214 -20.02 10.28 4.45
N ILE A 215 -19.06 11.10 4.88
CA ILE A 215 -18.92 12.50 4.43
C ILE A 215 -18.74 12.62 2.91
N TYR A 216 -18.10 11.64 2.29
CA TYR A 216 -17.85 11.67 0.84
C TYR A 216 -19.13 11.55 -0.02
N GLU A 217 -20.21 10.99 0.53
CA GLU A 217 -21.51 10.92 -0.13
C GLU A 217 -22.21 12.29 -0.23
N LYS A 218 -21.77 13.27 0.61
CA LYS A 218 -22.37 14.60 0.67
C LYS A 218 -21.77 15.60 -0.32
N GLY A 219 -20.62 15.24 -0.91
CA GLY A 219 -19.89 16.10 -1.85
C GLY A 219 -19.23 17.30 -1.21
N LEU A 220 -18.45 18.04 -2.02
CA LEU A 220 -17.59 19.16 -1.59
C LEU A 220 -18.35 20.40 -1.07
N ASP A 221 -19.68 20.43 -1.17
CA ASP A 221 -20.51 21.52 -0.63
C ASP A 221 -20.78 21.39 0.88
N ASP A 222 -20.52 20.22 1.47
CA ASP A 222 -20.69 20.04 2.93
C ASP A 222 -19.64 20.90 3.68
N PRO A 223 -20.05 21.69 4.69
CA PRO A 223 -19.14 22.58 5.43
C PRO A 223 -18.03 21.83 6.19
N ALA A 224 -18.14 20.52 6.33
CA ALA A 224 -17.09 19.71 6.95
C ALA A 224 -15.75 19.80 6.20
N TYR A 225 -15.77 19.97 4.88
CA TYR A 225 -14.55 20.13 4.08
C TYR A 225 -13.80 21.41 4.43
N VAL A 226 -14.51 22.52 4.58
CA VAL A 226 -13.93 23.79 5.04
C VAL A 226 -13.36 23.64 6.44
N LYS A 227 -14.14 23.01 7.36
CA LYS A 227 -13.70 22.81 8.75
C LYS A 227 -12.46 21.93 8.86
N ALA A 228 -12.34 20.92 8.01
CA ALA A 228 -11.12 20.10 7.95
C ALA A 228 -9.89 20.91 7.50
N PHE A 229 -10.03 21.81 6.53
CA PHE A 229 -8.95 22.72 6.14
C PHE A 229 -8.60 23.75 7.23
N GLU A 230 -9.58 24.25 8.02
CA GLU A 230 -9.30 25.09 9.19
C GLU A 230 -8.39 24.35 10.20
N ILE A 231 -8.70 23.07 10.48
CA ILE A 231 -7.89 22.23 11.37
C ILE A 231 -6.48 22.02 10.80
N MET A 232 -6.37 21.79 9.49
CA MET A 232 -5.05 21.65 8.86
C MET A 232 -4.24 22.94 8.95
N ARG A 233 -4.84 24.10 8.71
CA ARG A 233 -4.16 25.39 8.85
C ARG A 233 -3.62 25.59 10.27
N GLU A 234 -4.45 25.30 11.30
CA GLU A 234 -3.99 25.38 12.69
C GLU A 234 -2.86 24.39 12.98
N MET A 235 -2.95 23.14 12.47
CA MET A 235 -1.93 22.11 12.66
C MET A 235 -0.57 22.51 12.08
N TYR A 236 -0.56 23.27 10.98
CA TYR A 236 0.68 23.71 10.36
C TYR A 236 1.44 24.77 11.19
N ASN A 237 0.79 25.45 12.16
CA ASN A 237 1.48 26.29 13.14
C ASN A 237 2.42 25.48 14.05
N TYR A 238 2.21 24.16 14.16
CA TYR A 238 2.96 23.24 15.01
C TYR A 238 3.75 22.19 14.22
N THR A 239 3.97 22.43 12.94
CA THR A 239 4.63 21.53 11.99
C THR A 239 6.04 22.03 11.67
N THR A 240 6.91 21.11 11.20
CA THR A 240 8.28 21.46 10.76
C THR A 240 8.26 22.48 9.64
N SER A 241 9.18 23.44 9.65
CA SER A 241 9.22 24.56 8.68
C SER A 241 9.49 24.13 7.23
N ASP A 242 10.02 22.91 7.02
CA ASP A 242 10.27 22.31 5.71
C ASP A 242 9.12 21.44 5.18
N ALA A 243 7.96 21.47 5.86
CA ALA A 243 6.80 20.66 5.47
C ALA A 243 6.25 21.04 4.08
N ILE A 244 6.37 22.32 3.69
CA ILE A 244 5.94 22.78 2.37
C ILE A 244 6.89 22.23 1.31
N GLY A 245 6.34 21.45 0.37
CA GLY A 245 7.12 20.75 -0.64
C GLY A 245 7.83 19.48 -0.15
N ALA A 246 7.81 19.19 1.16
CA ALA A 246 8.37 17.96 1.71
C ALA A 246 7.67 16.71 1.17
N ASP A 247 8.41 15.60 1.16
CA ASP A 247 7.88 14.27 0.87
C ASP A 247 7.82 13.38 2.13
N ALA A 248 7.32 12.15 1.97
CA ALA A 248 7.18 11.20 3.08
C ALA A 248 8.54 10.81 3.73
N GLY A 249 9.64 10.89 2.99
CA GLY A 249 10.98 10.64 3.52
C GLY A 249 11.39 11.73 4.50
N VAL A 250 11.14 13.00 4.17
CA VAL A 250 11.43 14.15 5.04
C VAL A 250 10.54 14.14 6.28
N SER A 251 9.20 14.06 6.09
CA SER A 251 8.26 14.07 7.22
C SER A 251 8.48 12.90 8.19
N GLY A 252 8.65 11.68 7.67
CA GLY A 252 8.96 10.51 8.50
C GLY A 252 10.33 10.60 9.18
N GLY A 253 11.32 11.16 8.48
CA GLY A 253 12.67 11.35 9.00
C GLY A 253 12.73 12.24 10.25
N HIS A 254 11.88 13.26 10.34
CA HIS A 254 11.79 14.09 11.55
C HIS A 254 11.34 13.29 12.77
N PHE A 255 10.32 12.45 12.62
CA PHE A 255 9.83 11.60 13.71
C PHE A 255 10.85 10.53 14.12
N LEU A 256 11.46 9.85 13.14
CA LEU A 256 12.49 8.84 13.37
C LEU A 256 13.71 9.38 14.12
N ASN A 257 13.98 10.68 14.04
CA ASN A 257 15.08 11.36 14.74
C ASN A 257 14.64 12.12 16.01
N GLU A 258 13.47 11.85 16.58
CA GLU A 258 12.91 12.56 17.76
C GLU A 258 12.91 14.10 17.63
N ARG A 259 12.76 14.63 16.42
CA ARG A 259 12.58 16.07 16.19
C ARG A 259 11.14 16.48 16.39
N THR A 260 10.22 15.58 16.08
CA THR A 260 8.77 15.78 16.21
C THR A 260 8.18 14.77 17.19
N ALA A 261 7.11 15.17 17.90
CA ALA A 261 6.48 14.37 18.93
C ALA A 261 5.37 13.48 18.41
N VAL A 262 4.74 13.83 17.26
CA VAL A 262 3.57 13.15 16.72
C VAL A 262 3.73 12.94 15.22
N PHE A 263 3.30 11.78 14.74
CA PHE A 263 3.35 11.40 13.34
C PHE A 263 2.17 10.51 12.96
N MET A 264 1.66 10.64 11.75
CA MET A 264 0.62 9.76 11.22
C MET A 264 1.10 9.13 9.92
N ASN A 265 1.05 7.80 9.87
CA ASN A 265 1.33 7.04 8.67
C ASN A 265 0.64 5.67 8.73
N GLY A 266 0.76 4.87 7.69
CA GLY A 266 0.23 3.52 7.65
C GLY A 266 1.07 2.52 8.47
N PRO A 267 0.52 1.31 8.71
CA PRO A 267 1.14 0.28 9.57
C PRO A 267 2.51 -0.20 9.05
N TRP A 268 2.78 -0.12 7.77
CA TRP A 268 4.10 -0.42 7.18
C TRP A 268 5.23 0.47 7.71
N PHE A 269 4.92 1.56 8.41
CA PHE A 269 5.93 2.42 9.00
C PHE A 269 6.46 1.87 10.35
N ILE A 270 5.74 0.91 10.96
CA ILE A 270 6.10 0.32 12.27
C ILE A 270 7.52 -0.25 12.25
N ALA A 271 7.87 -1.05 11.25
CA ALA A 271 9.19 -1.64 11.13
C ALA A 271 10.32 -0.59 11.09
N ARG A 272 10.03 0.60 10.56
CA ARG A 272 11.01 1.69 10.45
C ARG A 272 11.35 2.34 11.80
N TYR A 273 10.50 2.22 12.81
CA TYR A 273 10.81 2.72 14.15
C TYR A 273 12.01 1.99 14.77
N THR A 274 12.18 0.71 14.40
CA THR A 274 13.32 -0.10 14.84
C THR A 274 14.50 -0.01 13.87
N SER A 275 14.24 -0.08 12.53
CA SER A 275 15.32 -0.14 11.54
C SER A 275 15.99 1.20 11.26
N ASP A 276 15.21 2.29 11.24
CA ASP A 276 15.65 3.62 10.80
C ASP A 276 15.60 4.66 11.92
N GLY A 277 14.89 4.36 13.01
CA GLY A 277 14.77 5.24 14.16
C GLY A 277 16.06 5.32 14.98
N ILE A 278 16.21 6.42 15.73
CA ILE A 278 17.28 6.49 16.72
C ILE A 278 17.15 5.41 17.78
N PRO A 279 18.24 4.95 18.41
CA PRO A 279 18.19 3.91 19.44
C PRO A 279 17.19 4.22 20.54
N GLY A 280 16.30 3.26 20.85
CA GLY A 280 15.27 3.38 21.89
C GLY A 280 14.02 4.15 21.45
N LEU A 281 13.89 4.54 20.19
CA LEU A 281 12.68 5.20 19.69
C LEU A 281 11.46 4.30 19.81
N HIS A 282 11.55 3.06 19.31
CA HIS A 282 10.43 2.12 19.25
C HIS A 282 9.77 1.90 20.62
N GLU A 283 10.54 1.77 21.70
CA GLU A 283 10.04 1.57 23.06
C GLU A 283 9.26 2.79 23.59
N ASN A 284 9.58 3.97 23.06
CA ASN A 284 8.95 5.23 23.47
C ASN A 284 7.74 5.61 22.62
N ILE A 285 7.38 4.83 21.60
CA ILE A 285 6.19 5.11 20.79
C ILE A 285 4.92 4.59 21.47
N GLY A 286 3.87 5.40 21.43
CA GLY A 286 2.49 5.03 21.70
C GLY A 286 1.65 5.15 20.44
N VAL A 287 0.51 4.46 20.43
CA VAL A 287 -0.49 4.46 19.36
C VAL A 287 -1.80 4.98 19.91
N ALA A 288 -2.49 5.83 19.17
CA ALA A 288 -3.80 6.36 19.54
C ALA A 288 -4.69 6.60 18.31
N PRO A 289 -6.02 6.65 18.46
CA PRO A 289 -6.89 7.29 17.49
C PRO A 289 -6.52 8.75 17.29
N ALA A 290 -6.84 9.31 16.13
CA ALA A 290 -6.68 10.76 15.95
C ALA A 290 -7.64 11.54 16.85
N PRO A 291 -7.28 12.78 17.23
CA PRO A 291 -8.18 13.63 17.99
C PRO A 291 -9.49 13.88 17.24
N MET A 292 -10.58 13.97 17.97
CA MET A 292 -11.89 14.27 17.38
C MET A 292 -12.23 15.77 17.47
N VAL A 293 -13.15 16.20 16.63
CA VAL A 293 -13.77 17.53 16.75
C VAL A 293 -14.96 17.43 17.72
N SER A 294 -14.93 18.20 18.78
CA SER A 294 -16.05 18.25 19.73
C SER A 294 -17.36 18.65 19.04
N GLY A 295 -18.39 17.82 19.17
CA GLY A 295 -19.67 18.00 18.48
C GLY A 295 -19.68 17.60 17.00
N GLY A 296 -18.59 17.04 16.48
CA GLY A 296 -18.54 16.45 15.15
C GLY A 296 -19.34 15.13 15.07
N LYS A 297 -19.68 14.73 13.85
CA LYS A 297 -20.58 13.57 13.60
C LYS A 297 -19.85 12.22 13.67
N GLY A 298 -18.50 12.21 13.56
CA GLY A 298 -17.70 10.98 13.61
C GLY A 298 -17.60 10.38 15.01
N GLY A 299 -17.60 11.21 16.06
CA GLY A 299 -17.38 10.74 17.43
C GLY A 299 -15.94 10.31 17.72
N PRO A 300 -15.66 9.83 18.96
CA PRO A 300 -14.33 9.41 19.38
C PRO A 300 -13.95 8.03 18.84
N GLY A 301 -12.64 7.79 18.70
CA GLY A 301 -12.10 6.45 18.39
C GLY A 301 -12.25 6.02 16.93
N GLY A 302 -12.73 6.88 16.03
CA GLY A 302 -12.80 6.59 14.61
C GLY A 302 -11.42 6.64 13.92
N TYR A 303 -11.27 5.86 12.86
CA TYR A 303 -10.06 5.79 12.06
C TYR A 303 -10.33 6.11 10.60
N VAL A 304 -9.29 6.44 9.85
CA VAL A 304 -9.31 6.41 8.39
C VAL A 304 -8.39 5.31 7.86
N GLY A 305 -8.78 4.75 6.73
CA GLY A 305 -8.07 3.63 6.14
C GLY A 305 -8.77 3.11 4.89
N GLY A 306 -8.54 1.85 4.59
CA GLY A 306 -9.17 1.18 3.49
C GLY A 306 -8.24 0.23 2.77
N ARG A 307 -8.51 -0.01 1.50
CA ARG A 307 -7.63 -0.77 0.62
C ARG A 307 -6.50 0.11 0.14
N GLN A 308 -5.27 -0.36 0.33
CA GLN A 308 -4.08 0.34 -0.12
C GLN A 308 -3.77 0.01 -1.57
N SER A 309 -3.62 -1.28 -1.85
CA SER A 309 -3.25 -1.74 -3.18
C SER A 309 -3.82 -3.12 -3.48
N SER A 310 -3.98 -3.39 -4.75
CA SER A 310 -4.40 -4.67 -5.29
C SER A 310 -3.30 -5.24 -6.20
N LEU A 311 -3.19 -6.57 -6.26
CA LEU A 311 -2.33 -7.28 -7.20
C LEU A 311 -3.07 -7.48 -8.51
N ALA A 312 -2.50 -7.01 -9.61
CA ALA A 312 -3.07 -7.14 -10.95
C ALA A 312 -2.07 -7.76 -11.93
N ALA A 313 -2.58 -8.20 -13.06
CA ALA A 313 -1.78 -8.71 -14.15
C ALA A 313 -2.27 -8.16 -15.50
N GLY A 314 -1.33 -7.94 -16.42
CA GLY A 314 -1.66 -7.64 -17.81
C GLY A 314 -2.19 -8.89 -18.52
N LYS A 315 -3.11 -8.69 -19.47
CA LYS A 315 -3.64 -9.79 -20.28
C LYS A 315 -2.51 -10.45 -21.07
N GLN A 316 -2.39 -11.78 -20.96
CA GLN A 316 -1.39 -12.56 -21.68
C GLN A 316 -1.95 -13.09 -23.00
N SER A 317 -1.12 -13.17 -24.02
CA SER A 317 -1.44 -13.83 -25.31
C SER A 317 -1.00 -15.28 -25.36
N ASP A 318 -0.02 -15.65 -24.54
CA ASP A 318 0.49 -17.02 -24.39
C ASP A 318 -0.15 -17.70 -23.18
N PRO A 319 -0.93 -18.79 -23.36
CA PRO A 319 -1.55 -19.49 -22.23
C PRO A 319 -0.55 -20.00 -21.20
N LYS A 320 0.66 -20.41 -21.61
CA LYS A 320 1.69 -20.87 -20.67
C LYS A 320 2.19 -19.72 -19.79
N LYS A 321 2.30 -18.53 -20.38
CA LYS A 321 2.68 -17.33 -19.61
C LYS A 321 1.55 -16.92 -18.68
N GLU A 322 0.28 -17.02 -19.09
CA GLU A 322 -0.88 -16.81 -18.24
C GLU A 322 -0.87 -17.73 -17.02
N GLU A 323 -0.66 -19.03 -17.22
CA GLU A 323 -0.54 -20.01 -16.13
C GLU A 323 0.62 -19.68 -15.19
N ALA A 324 1.77 -19.25 -15.73
CA ALA A 324 2.93 -18.85 -14.92
C ALA A 324 2.62 -17.62 -14.05
N VAL A 325 1.95 -16.60 -14.60
CA VAL A 325 1.52 -15.41 -13.88
C VAL A 325 0.52 -15.78 -12.77
N VAL A 326 -0.47 -16.60 -13.06
CA VAL A 326 -1.43 -17.11 -12.05
C VAL A 326 -0.70 -17.85 -10.94
N LYS A 327 0.26 -18.71 -11.26
CA LYS A 327 1.06 -19.45 -10.28
C LYS A 327 1.83 -18.50 -9.36
N PHE A 328 2.38 -17.42 -9.91
CA PHE A 328 3.09 -16.42 -9.09
C PHE A 328 2.14 -15.59 -8.22
N LEU A 329 0.97 -15.19 -8.73
CA LEU A 329 -0.05 -14.51 -7.92
C LEU A 329 -0.54 -15.38 -6.76
N LYS A 330 -0.77 -16.69 -7.01
CA LYS A 330 -1.10 -17.64 -5.94
C LYS A 330 0.01 -17.73 -4.89
N TRP A 331 1.27 -17.75 -5.30
CA TRP A 331 2.41 -17.75 -4.38
C TRP A 331 2.43 -16.51 -3.49
N LEU A 332 2.24 -15.32 -4.06
CA LEU A 332 2.20 -14.08 -3.28
C LEU A 332 1.02 -14.02 -2.30
N THR A 333 -0.08 -14.69 -2.60
CA THR A 333 -1.31 -14.70 -1.79
C THR A 333 -1.46 -15.94 -0.92
N THR A 334 -0.42 -16.78 -0.78
CA THR A 334 -0.47 -17.85 0.22
C THR A 334 -0.49 -17.27 1.64
N PRO A 335 -1.29 -17.83 2.57
CA PRO A 335 -1.35 -17.36 3.96
C PRO A 335 0.02 -17.21 4.62
N ASP A 336 0.91 -18.20 4.48
CA ASP A 336 2.25 -18.18 5.07
C ASP A 336 3.10 -17.02 4.54
N ASN A 337 3.06 -16.76 3.22
CA ASN A 337 3.83 -15.67 2.62
C ASN A 337 3.29 -14.30 3.05
N VAL A 338 1.96 -14.19 3.20
CA VAL A 338 1.31 -12.98 3.71
C VAL A 338 1.63 -12.77 5.18
N ALA A 339 1.64 -13.84 6.01
CA ALA A 339 2.07 -13.75 7.41
C ALA A 339 3.51 -13.25 7.52
N ARG A 340 4.44 -13.75 6.69
CA ARG A 340 5.83 -13.27 6.64
C ARG A 340 5.93 -11.80 6.28
N LEU A 341 5.12 -11.33 5.31
CA LEU A 341 5.07 -9.92 4.91
C LEU A 341 4.55 -9.04 6.05
N SER A 342 3.46 -9.44 6.72
CA SER A 342 2.92 -8.71 7.87
C SER A 342 3.92 -8.65 9.01
N TYR A 343 4.53 -9.78 9.36
CA TYR A 343 5.49 -9.89 10.46
C TYR A 343 6.68 -8.95 10.28
N SER A 344 7.27 -8.95 9.07
CA SER A 344 8.49 -8.18 8.82
C SER A 344 8.28 -6.70 8.61
N SER A 345 7.12 -6.29 8.09
CA SER A 345 6.87 -4.91 7.68
C SER A 345 5.85 -4.16 8.55
N GLY A 346 5.04 -4.87 9.33
CA GLY A 346 3.87 -4.32 9.99
C GLY A 346 2.72 -3.99 9.03
N ALA A 347 2.82 -4.30 7.73
CA ALA A 347 1.74 -4.07 6.78
C ALA A 347 0.57 -5.03 7.03
N MET A 348 -0.63 -4.57 6.72
CA MET A 348 -1.87 -5.35 6.84
C MET A 348 -2.30 -5.85 5.48
N PHE A 349 -2.82 -7.08 5.44
CA PHE A 349 -3.28 -7.71 4.20
C PHE A 349 -4.71 -8.25 4.35
N ILE A 350 -5.40 -8.32 3.22
CA ILE A 350 -6.78 -8.84 3.16
C ILE A 350 -6.83 -10.37 3.21
N VAL A 351 -5.77 -11.02 2.75
CA VAL A 351 -5.64 -12.48 2.76
C VAL A 351 -5.65 -12.98 4.20
N LYS A 352 -6.46 -13.98 4.50
CA LYS A 352 -6.48 -14.65 5.80
C LYS A 352 -5.12 -15.29 6.06
N ALA A 353 -4.47 -14.89 7.13
CA ALA A 353 -3.18 -15.43 7.52
C ALA A 353 -3.11 -15.54 9.05
N ASP A 354 -2.56 -16.65 9.52
CA ASP A 354 -2.27 -16.83 10.93
C ASP A 354 -0.99 -16.06 11.26
N LEU A 355 -1.14 -14.93 11.95
CA LEU A 355 0.00 -14.10 12.33
C LEU A 355 0.69 -14.70 13.56
N PRO A 356 2.03 -14.62 13.66
CA PRO A 356 2.77 -15.05 14.84
C PRO A 356 2.35 -14.32 16.12
N ASP A 357 2.41 -15.01 17.25
CA ASP A 357 2.07 -14.44 18.57
C ASP A 357 3.05 -13.33 19.01
N ASP A 358 4.26 -13.32 18.46
CA ASP A 358 5.32 -12.36 18.74
C ASP A 358 5.36 -11.18 17.75
N MET A 359 4.22 -10.84 17.12
CA MET A 359 4.10 -9.63 16.32
C MET A 359 4.57 -8.39 17.08
N ASP A 360 5.08 -7.40 16.35
CA ASP A 360 5.47 -6.12 16.93
C ASP A 360 4.37 -5.57 17.86
N ARG A 361 4.77 -5.08 19.06
CA ARG A 361 3.81 -4.58 20.05
C ARG A 361 2.93 -3.44 19.52
N LEU A 362 3.49 -2.56 18.66
CA LEU A 362 2.72 -1.45 18.09
C LEU A 362 1.68 -1.96 17.09
N PHE A 363 2.02 -3.01 16.33
CA PHE A 363 1.07 -3.69 15.48
C PHE A 363 -0.08 -4.31 16.30
N THR A 364 0.25 -4.96 17.42
CA THR A 364 -0.74 -5.58 18.30
C THR A 364 -1.61 -4.53 19.00
N GLU A 365 -1.01 -3.45 19.52
CA GLU A 365 -1.74 -2.32 20.13
C GLU A 365 -2.68 -1.66 19.12
N MET A 366 -2.19 -1.41 17.91
CA MET A 366 -3.00 -0.82 16.82
C MET A 366 -4.18 -1.71 16.44
N ASN A 367 -3.96 -3.02 16.24
CA ASN A 367 -5.04 -3.94 15.87
C ASN A 367 -6.11 -4.06 16.96
N ALA A 368 -5.72 -4.06 18.24
CA ALA A 368 -6.68 -4.06 19.33
C ALA A 368 -7.57 -2.80 19.31
N GLN A 369 -6.97 -1.62 19.13
CA GLN A 369 -7.72 -0.35 19.05
C GLN A 369 -8.62 -0.29 17.81
N ILE A 370 -8.15 -0.78 16.65
CA ILE A 370 -8.95 -0.83 15.41
C ILE A 370 -10.14 -1.78 15.57
N GLY A 371 -9.95 -2.91 16.27
CA GLY A 371 -11.02 -3.85 16.56
C GLY A 371 -12.17 -3.26 17.38
N GLU A 372 -11.89 -2.22 18.17
CA GLU A 372 -12.87 -1.49 18.98
C GLU A 372 -13.39 -0.21 18.31
N ALA A 373 -12.86 0.14 17.13
CA ALA A 373 -13.20 1.37 16.45
C ALA A 373 -14.68 1.40 16.01
N PRO A 374 -15.40 2.51 16.23
CA PRO A 374 -16.80 2.63 15.80
C PRO A 374 -16.94 2.66 14.27
N TYR A 375 -15.89 3.07 13.56
CA TYR A 375 -15.83 3.07 12.10
C TYR A 375 -14.38 3.19 11.60
N VAL A 376 -14.20 2.80 10.33
CA VAL A 376 -13.04 3.14 9.51
C VAL A 376 -13.54 3.84 8.26
N ALA A 377 -13.33 5.15 8.14
CA ALA A 377 -13.73 5.93 6.98
C ALA A 377 -12.65 5.87 5.88
N PRO A 378 -12.98 6.02 4.60
CA PRO A 378 -11.98 6.16 3.54
C PRO A 378 -11.08 7.38 3.75
N ILE A 379 -9.81 7.27 3.33
CA ILE A 379 -8.97 8.47 3.17
C ILE A 379 -9.48 9.33 2.01
N PHE A 380 -9.09 10.61 1.98
CA PHE A 380 -9.57 11.56 0.97
C PHE A 380 -9.38 11.07 -0.46
N LEU A 381 -8.20 10.57 -0.80
CA LEU A 381 -7.88 10.02 -2.13
C LEU A 381 -8.90 8.94 -2.58
N ASN A 382 -9.27 8.05 -1.66
CA ASN A 382 -10.17 6.93 -1.97
C ASN A 382 -11.64 7.34 -1.88
N GLY A 383 -11.98 8.18 -0.90
CA GLY A 383 -13.36 8.59 -0.63
C GLY A 383 -13.91 9.55 -1.67
N ILE A 384 -13.10 10.50 -2.13
CA ILE A 384 -13.55 11.49 -3.13
C ILE A 384 -13.80 10.86 -4.52
N GLY A 385 -13.16 9.74 -4.84
CA GLY A 385 -13.37 8.98 -6.07
C GLY A 385 -13.07 9.73 -7.37
N SER A 386 -12.36 10.87 -7.29
CA SER A 386 -12.01 11.72 -8.43
C SER A 386 -10.50 11.98 -8.45
N LEU A 387 -9.83 11.45 -9.47
CA LEU A 387 -8.39 11.64 -9.64
C LEU A 387 -8.01 13.12 -9.84
N PRO A 388 -8.73 13.94 -10.64
CA PRO A 388 -8.43 15.37 -10.73
C PRO A 388 -8.49 16.08 -9.39
N ILE A 389 -9.53 15.86 -8.57
CA ILE A 389 -9.64 16.45 -7.23
C ILE A 389 -8.51 15.97 -6.32
N SER A 390 -8.17 14.69 -6.37
CA SER A 390 -7.08 14.13 -5.57
C SER A 390 -5.73 14.74 -5.93
N ASN A 391 -5.49 15.01 -7.21
CA ASN A 391 -4.26 15.65 -7.69
C ASN A 391 -4.20 17.14 -7.33
N GLU A 392 -5.36 17.83 -7.15
CA GLU A 392 -5.43 19.23 -6.75
C GLU A 392 -5.22 19.42 -5.24
N PHE A 393 -5.50 18.38 -4.43
CA PHE A 393 -5.41 18.49 -2.97
C PHE A 393 -4.07 19.01 -2.44
N PRO A 394 -2.88 18.54 -2.92
CA PRO A 394 -1.59 19.07 -2.47
C PRO A 394 -1.40 20.56 -2.77
N GLN A 395 -1.94 21.03 -3.90
CA GLN A 395 -1.88 22.45 -4.30
C GLN A 395 -2.79 23.31 -3.41
N ALA A 396 -4.03 22.88 -3.20
CA ALA A 396 -4.98 23.54 -2.31
C ALA A 396 -4.44 23.63 -0.87
N LEU A 397 -3.81 22.53 -0.39
CA LEU A 397 -3.20 22.53 0.94
C LEU A 397 -1.98 23.47 1.01
N SER A 398 -1.12 23.46 0.01
CA SER A 398 0.05 24.35 -0.04
C SER A 398 -0.37 25.82 -0.06
N ALA A 399 -1.34 26.19 -0.90
CA ALA A 399 -1.86 27.53 -0.98
C ALA A 399 -2.51 27.99 0.36
N LEU A 400 -3.23 27.08 1.04
CA LEU A 400 -3.80 27.34 2.36
C LEU A 400 -2.72 27.62 3.41
N VAL A 401 -1.67 26.79 3.45
CA VAL A 401 -0.58 26.91 4.44
C VAL A 401 0.28 28.15 4.21
N LEU A 402 0.39 28.61 2.96
CA LEU A 402 1.06 29.85 2.57
C LEU A 402 0.17 31.10 2.74
N ASP A 403 -1.04 30.97 3.29
CA ASP A 403 -2.05 32.03 3.40
C ASP A 403 -2.42 32.67 2.04
N GLU A 404 -2.24 31.97 0.93
CA GLU A 404 -2.65 32.42 -0.41
C GLU A 404 -4.16 32.24 -0.65
N VAL A 405 -4.78 31.31 0.05
CA VAL A 405 -6.23 31.06 0.03
C VAL A 405 -6.78 30.85 1.44
N THR A 406 -8.08 31.10 1.60
CA THR A 406 -8.82 30.71 2.82
C THR A 406 -9.19 29.23 2.79
N PRO A 407 -9.67 28.64 3.89
CA PRO A 407 -10.22 27.27 3.88
C PRO A 407 -11.32 27.06 2.83
N GLU A 408 -12.19 28.05 2.65
CA GLU A 408 -13.23 28.06 1.59
C GLU A 408 -12.60 28.11 0.20
N GLY A 409 -11.54 28.92 0.03
CA GLY A 409 -10.76 28.98 -1.22
C GLY A 409 -10.10 27.66 -1.56
N ALA A 410 -9.54 26.95 -0.57
CA ALA A 410 -8.97 25.62 -0.78
C ALA A 410 -10.04 24.60 -1.24
N VAL A 411 -11.25 24.64 -0.64
CA VAL A 411 -12.38 23.81 -1.11
C VAL A 411 -12.80 24.19 -2.52
N GLN A 412 -12.79 25.51 -2.85
CA GLN A 412 -13.12 25.96 -4.20
C GLN A 412 -12.13 25.45 -5.24
N MET A 413 -10.82 25.43 -4.95
CA MET A 413 -9.81 24.81 -5.83
C MET A 413 -10.14 23.34 -6.13
N LEU A 414 -10.54 22.57 -5.11
CA LEU A 414 -10.96 21.17 -5.29
C LEU A 414 -12.21 21.04 -6.18
N LYS A 415 -13.18 21.98 -6.06
CA LYS A 415 -14.39 22.02 -6.91
C LYS A 415 -14.06 22.35 -8.36
N ASP A 416 -13.14 23.27 -8.58
CA ASP A 416 -12.74 23.70 -9.91
C ASP A 416 -11.95 22.62 -10.66
N ALA A 417 -11.42 21.62 -9.96
CA ALA A 417 -10.73 20.46 -10.50
C ALA A 417 -11.68 19.30 -10.91
N GLN A 418 -13.00 19.42 -10.71
CA GLN A 418 -13.98 18.36 -11.03
C GLN A 418 -14.04 18.00 -12.51
#